data_f26ac5467c02966a1bcb03fc109a8676
#
_entry.id   f26ac5467c02966a1bcb03fc109a8676
#
_cell.length_a   1.000
_cell.length_b   1.000
_cell.length_c   1.000
_cell.angle_alpha   90.00
_cell.angle_beta   90.00
_cell.angle_gamma   90.00
#
_symmetry.space_group_name_H-M   'P 1'
#
loop_
_entity.id
_entity.type
_entity.pdbx_description
1 polymer ?
#
loop_
_entity_poly.entity_id
_entity_poly.type
_entity_poly.pdbx_seq_one_letter_code
_entity_poly.pdbx_strand_id
1 'polypeptide(L)'
;MSEQNSSLSAGEQKRSSVFSRFKAPTHSLARIGAACLIAASAILPAGQVATAAPASQSASATPYLVGAGAADITGEPGEVGFMGYGDSSQKGSGVHTRQYARAFIAVDRASGKRNLIVVLDTLTSWQSLRDELVKRIRAEFGSAYDESNIMITATHTHATPGGITHQSLYNITTLGFHQVTFNAQVDGSLKAI
;
A
#
# COMPACT_ATOMS: atom_id res chain seq x y z
N MET A 1 41.77 -41.83 22.42
CA MET A 1 42.07 -42.37 21.11
C MET A 1 40.77 -42.31 20.35
N SER A 2 40.54 -41.55 19.35
CA SER A 2 41.27 -40.89 18.28
C SER A 2 40.36 -39.76 17.77
N GLU A 3 40.96 -38.63 17.56
CA GLU A 3 40.41 -37.45 16.87
C GLU A 3 40.00 -37.80 15.44
N GLN A 4 38.91 -37.15 14.95
CA GLN A 4 38.88 -36.69 13.55
C GLN A 4 38.16 -35.37 13.42
N ASN A 5 38.97 -34.38 13.24
CA ASN A 5 38.73 -33.03 12.78
C ASN A 5 38.36 -33.08 11.28
N SER A 6 37.24 -32.48 10.87
CA SER A 6 37.09 -32.11 9.46
C SER A 6 36.45 -30.72 9.35
N SER A 7 37.33 -29.83 8.98
CA SER A 7 37.08 -28.45 8.54
C SER A 7 36.10 -28.39 7.36
N LEU A 8 35.04 -27.61 7.49
CA LEU A 8 34.24 -27.17 6.34
C LEU A 8 34.52 -25.69 6.06
N SER A 9 35.08 -25.48 4.90
CA SER A 9 35.47 -24.20 4.34
C SER A 9 34.27 -23.28 4.11
N ALA A 10 34.44 -21.99 4.47
CA ALA A 10 33.56 -20.89 4.15
C ALA A 10 33.50 -20.69 2.63
N GLY A 11 32.35 -20.96 2.05
CA GLY A 11 32.00 -20.53 0.69
C GLY A 11 31.42 -19.12 0.67
N GLU A 12 32.26 -18.18 0.36
CA GLU A 12 31.89 -16.76 0.16
C GLU A 12 31.12 -16.60 -1.15
N GLN A 13 29.78 -16.48 -1.07
CA GLN A 13 28.94 -16.26 -2.24
C GLN A 13 28.80 -14.77 -2.52
N LYS A 14 29.61 -14.27 -3.46
CA LYS A 14 29.53 -12.93 -4.06
C LYS A 14 28.12 -12.68 -4.60
N ARG A 15 27.38 -11.77 -3.96
CA ARG A 15 26.17 -11.18 -4.53
C ARG A 15 26.58 -10.16 -5.59
N SER A 16 26.38 -10.52 -6.85
CA SER A 16 26.48 -9.57 -7.95
C SER A 16 25.20 -8.71 -7.98
N SER A 17 25.37 -7.41 -7.74
CA SER A 17 24.34 -6.42 -7.89
C SER A 17 24.16 -6.09 -9.38
N VAL A 18 23.09 -6.56 -9.99
CA VAL A 18 22.65 -6.10 -11.31
C VAL A 18 21.69 -4.93 -11.12
N PHE A 19 22.24 -3.72 -10.99
CA PHE A 19 21.50 -2.48 -11.17
C PHE A 19 21.42 -2.17 -12.65
N SER A 20 20.35 -2.52 -13.32
CA SER A 20 20.00 -2.06 -14.64
C SER A 20 19.46 -0.63 -14.56
N ARG A 21 20.27 0.33 -15.05
CA ARG A 21 19.87 1.72 -15.22
C ARG A 21 18.86 1.82 -16.36
N PHE A 22 17.62 2.16 -16.03
CA PHE A 22 16.67 2.61 -17.04
C PHE A 22 17.04 4.03 -17.49
N LYS A 23 17.46 4.15 -18.75
CA LYS A 23 17.77 5.40 -19.43
C LYS A 23 16.46 5.92 -20.06
N ALA A 24 15.99 7.09 -19.64
CA ALA A 24 14.84 7.74 -20.22
C ALA A 24 15.12 8.21 -21.65
N PRO A 25 14.18 8.12 -22.60
CA PRO A 25 14.36 8.66 -23.93
C PRO A 25 14.19 10.18 -23.93
N THR A 26 15.22 10.88 -24.37
CA THR A 26 15.17 12.31 -24.67
C THR A 26 14.54 12.50 -26.05
N HIS A 27 13.34 13.09 -26.09
CA HIS A 27 12.75 13.51 -27.36
C HIS A 27 13.37 14.83 -27.82
N SER A 28 14.10 14.77 -28.92
CA SER A 28 14.61 15.90 -29.66
C SER A 28 13.48 16.61 -30.42
N LEU A 29 13.25 17.89 -30.13
CA LEU A 29 12.34 18.75 -30.88
C LEU A 29 13.01 19.18 -32.17
N ALA A 30 12.58 18.64 -33.30
CA ALA A 30 12.92 19.12 -34.62
C ALA A 30 12.21 20.45 -34.93
N ARG A 31 12.97 21.51 -35.16
CA ARG A 31 12.46 22.78 -35.67
C ARG A 31 12.19 22.62 -37.14
N ILE A 32 10.94 22.79 -37.56
CA ILE A 32 10.57 22.95 -38.97
C ILE A 32 10.31 24.45 -39.18
N GLY A 33 11.18 25.05 -39.98
CA GLY A 33 11.01 26.40 -40.51
C GLY A 33 9.96 26.39 -41.63
N ALA A 34 9.01 27.28 -41.55
CA ALA A 34 8.08 27.54 -42.65
C ALA A 34 8.29 28.94 -43.20
N ALA A 35 8.47 28.96 -44.50
CA ALA A 35 8.72 30.15 -45.31
C ALA A 35 7.47 31.02 -45.46
N CYS A 36 7.72 32.32 -45.59
CA CYS A 36 6.78 33.36 -45.93
C CYS A 36 6.05 33.15 -47.27
N LEU A 37 4.76 33.41 -47.26
CA LEU A 37 4.03 33.89 -48.43
C LEU A 37 3.18 35.08 -48.03
N ILE A 38 3.55 36.23 -48.61
CA ILE A 38 2.84 37.48 -48.51
C ILE A 38 1.65 37.43 -49.47
N ALA A 39 0.43 37.61 -48.96
CA ALA A 39 -0.70 37.99 -49.77
C ALA A 39 -1.42 39.17 -49.08
N ALA A 40 -1.38 40.30 -49.75
CA ALA A 40 -2.10 41.47 -49.39
C ALA A 40 -3.59 41.30 -49.77
N SER A 41 -4.50 41.71 -48.91
CA SER A 41 -5.68 42.46 -49.28
C SER A 41 -6.78 42.50 -48.19
N ALA A 42 -7.40 43.66 -48.15
CA ALA A 42 -8.71 44.01 -47.63
C ALA A 42 -8.80 44.33 -46.13
N ILE A 43 -8.82 45.64 -45.91
CA ILE A 43 -9.22 46.29 -44.66
C ILE A 43 -10.73 46.20 -44.54
N LEU A 44 -11.20 45.44 -43.55
CA LEU A 44 -12.58 45.49 -43.01
C LEU A 44 -12.49 46.07 -41.59
N PRO A 45 -13.46 46.90 -41.16
CA PRO A 45 -13.41 47.48 -39.81
C PRO A 45 -13.54 46.38 -38.77
N ALA A 46 -12.54 46.31 -37.92
CA ALA A 46 -12.47 45.34 -36.81
C ALA A 46 -13.56 45.65 -35.80
N GLY A 47 -14.63 44.87 -35.81
CA GLY A 47 -15.47 44.72 -34.64
C GLY A 47 -14.60 44.13 -33.50
N GLN A 48 -14.47 44.91 -32.43
CA GLN A 48 -13.75 44.42 -31.24
C GLN A 48 -14.54 43.24 -30.66
N VAL A 49 -14.09 42.04 -30.97
CA VAL A 49 -14.52 40.87 -30.21
C VAL A 49 -13.85 41.00 -28.85
N ALA A 50 -14.63 41.41 -27.87
CA ALA A 50 -14.18 41.35 -26.48
C ALA A 50 -13.88 39.86 -26.14
N THR A 51 -12.63 39.47 -26.20
CA THR A 51 -12.19 38.21 -25.64
C THR A 51 -12.37 38.28 -24.14
N ALA A 52 -13.47 37.72 -23.65
CA ALA A 52 -13.62 37.50 -22.21
C ALA A 52 -12.41 36.69 -21.74
N ALA A 53 -11.57 37.33 -20.93
CA ALA A 53 -10.51 36.61 -20.24
C ALA A 53 -11.15 35.45 -19.47
N PRO A 54 -10.60 34.24 -19.54
CA PRO A 54 -11.11 33.14 -18.74
C PRO A 54 -11.09 33.60 -17.28
N ALA A 55 -12.26 33.62 -16.66
CA ALA A 55 -12.38 33.89 -15.24
C ALA A 55 -11.46 32.88 -14.54
N SER A 56 -10.43 33.39 -13.89
CA SER A 56 -9.60 32.57 -13.00
C SER A 56 -10.52 32.08 -11.90
N GLN A 57 -11.04 30.86 -12.06
CA GLN A 57 -11.67 30.17 -10.95
C GLN A 57 -10.56 29.99 -9.91
N SER A 58 -10.53 30.83 -8.90
CA SER A 58 -9.73 30.57 -7.72
C SER A 58 -10.21 29.21 -7.19
N ALA A 59 -9.38 28.19 -7.39
CA ALA A 59 -9.67 26.88 -6.86
C ALA A 59 -9.84 27.06 -5.36
N SER A 60 -11.09 27.00 -4.89
CA SER A 60 -11.38 27.02 -3.46
C SER A 60 -10.56 25.92 -2.83
N ALA A 61 -9.60 26.28 -1.99
CA ALA A 61 -8.75 25.29 -1.35
C ALA A 61 -9.65 24.28 -0.63
N THR A 62 -9.57 23.01 -1.02
CA THR A 62 -10.36 21.96 -0.38
C THR A 62 -10.07 21.98 1.12
N PRO A 63 -11.10 21.94 1.98
CA PRO A 63 -10.92 22.04 3.44
C PRO A 63 -10.17 20.83 4.00
N TYR A 64 -10.08 19.74 3.24
CA TYR A 64 -9.44 18.49 3.66
C TYR A 64 -8.26 18.14 2.77
N LEU A 65 -7.23 17.55 3.41
CA LEU A 65 -6.21 16.73 2.74
C LEU A 65 -6.64 15.29 2.82
N VAL A 66 -6.52 14.55 1.71
CA VAL A 66 -6.80 13.13 1.68
C VAL A 66 -5.62 12.39 1.09
N GLY A 67 -5.35 11.21 1.61
CA GLY A 67 -4.33 10.30 1.12
C GLY A 67 -4.88 8.87 1.07
N ALA A 68 -4.33 8.06 0.18
CA ALA A 68 -4.63 6.65 0.11
C ALA A 68 -3.37 5.87 -0.25
N GLY A 69 -3.23 4.70 0.35
CA GLY A 69 -2.16 3.76 0.06
C GLY A 69 -2.66 2.32 0.11
N ALA A 70 -1.91 1.42 -0.51
CA ALA A 70 -2.17 0.00 -0.46
C ALA A 70 -0.88 -0.80 -0.47
N ALA A 71 -0.85 -1.90 0.26
CA ALA A 71 0.28 -2.82 0.26
C ALA A 71 -0.19 -4.26 0.43
N ASP A 72 0.64 -5.19 -0.06
CA ASP A 72 0.43 -6.63 0.06
C ASP A 72 0.56 -7.07 1.52
N ILE A 73 -0.45 -7.79 2.01
CA ILE A 73 -0.49 -8.41 3.33
C ILE A 73 -0.66 -9.93 3.23
N THR A 74 -0.43 -10.52 2.07
CA THR A 74 -0.56 -11.96 1.84
C THR A 74 0.39 -12.71 2.77
N GLY A 75 -0.17 -13.58 3.58
CA GLY A 75 0.60 -14.44 4.47
C GLY A 75 1.12 -15.68 3.77
N GLU A 76 1.43 -16.70 4.56
CA GLU A 76 1.88 -18.01 4.09
C GLU A 76 0.74 -18.72 3.34
N PRO A 77 0.93 -19.08 2.06
CA PRO A 77 -0.19 -19.51 1.22
C PRO A 77 -0.46 -21.01 1.27
N GLY A 78 0.47 -21.81 1.77
CA GLY A 78 0.41 -23.28 1.72
C GLY A 78 0.15 -23.91 3.08
N GLU A 79 -0.70 -24.95 3.11
CA GLU A 79 -1.00 -25.80 4.28
C GLU A 79 -1.62 -25.06 5.49
N VAL A 80 -1.85 -23.77 5.40
CA VAL A 80 -2.46 -22.96 6.47
C VAL A 80 -3.98 -23.05 6.37
N GLY A 81 -4.64 -23.36 7.48
CA GLY A 81 -6.08 -23.38 7.55
C GLY A 81 -6.70 -22.03 7.33
N PHE A 82 -7.76 -21.98 6.52
CA PHE A 82 -8.61 -20.81 6.42
C PHE A 82 -9.57 -20.77 7.64
N MET A 83 -9.86 -19.56 8.08
CA MET A 83 -10.71 -19.37 9.25
C MET A 83 -12.13 -18.99 8.84
N GLY A 84 -13.10 -19.42 9.66
CA GLY A 84 -14.49 -19.01 9.53
C GLY A 84 -15.43 -20.05 8.95
N TYR A 85 -14.95 -21.05 8.23
CA TYR A 85 -15.79 -22.13 7.69
C TYR A 85 -16.19 -23.20 8.73
N GLY A 86 -15.42 -23.32 9.82
CA GLY A 86 -15.59 -24.44 10.75
C GLY A 86 -15.21 -25.80 10.17
N ASP A 87 -14.45 -25.80 9.09
CA ASP A 87 -14.03 -26.98 8.34
C ASP A 87 -12.50 -27.00 8.22
N SER A 88 -11.87 -27.99 8.85
CA SER A 88 -10.41 -28.14 8.86
C SER A 88 -9.81 -28.59 7.51
N SER A 89 -10.64 -28.99 6.55
CA SER A 89 -10.20 -29.30 5.20
C SER A 89 -9.97 -28.04 4.35
N GLN A 90 -10.49 -26.89 4.77
CA GLN A 90 -10.33 -25.60 4.12
C GLN A 90 -8.92 -25.06 4.37
N LYS A 91 -7.98 -25.45 3.50
CA LYS A 91 -6.58 -25.06 3.57
C LYS A 91 -6.13 -24.35 2.31
N GLY A 92 -5.18 -23.43 2.46
CA GLY A 92 -4.50 -22.82 1.34
C GLY A 92 -3.60 -23.83 0.61
N SER A 93 -3.69 -23.85 -0.70
CA SER A 93 -2.79 -24.65 -1.57
C SER A 93 -1.93 -23.76 -2.48
N GLY A 94 -2.03 -22.47 -2.35
CA GLY A 94 -1.30 -21.48 -3.12
C GLY A 94 -2.02 -20.13 -3.13
N VAL A 95 -1.42 -19.15 -3.80
CA VAL A 95 -2.00 -17.81 -3.95
C VAL A 95 -2.83 -17.76 -5.23
N HIS A 96 -4.14 -17.58 -5.09
CA HIS A 96 -5.02 -17.28 -6.22
C HIS A 96 -5.09 -15.76 -6.45
N THR A 97 -5.32 -15.00 -5.37
CA THR A 97 -5.27 -13.53 -5.37
C THR A 97 -4.46 -13.06 -4.17
N ARG A 98 -3.74 -11.94 -4.33
CA ARG A 98 -3.06 -11.30 -3.21
C ARG A 98 -4.07 -10.62 -2.29
N GLN A 99 -3.80 -10.64 -0.99
CA GLN A 99 -4.51 -9.84 0.00
C GLN A 99 -3.82 -8.50 0.17
N TYR A 100 -4.60 -7.45 0.38
CA TYR A 100 -4.09 -6.09 0.55
C TYR A 100 -4.62 -5.44 1.83
N ALA A 101 -3.77 -4.62 2.44
CA ALA A 101 -4.23 -3.54 3.29
C ALA A 101 -4.43 -2.29 2.43
N ARG A 102 -5.51 -1.55 2.67
CA ARG A 102 -5.77 -0.26 2.06
C ARG A 102 -5.95 0.77 3.16
N ALA A 103 -5.10 1.78 3.15
CA ALA A 103 -5.14 2.87 4.11
C ALA A 103 -5.73 4.12 3.47
N PHE A 104 -6.55 4.83 4.22
CA PHE A 104 -7.14 6.11 3.83
C PHE A 104 -6.94 7.10 4.97
N ILE A 105 -6.43 8.28 4.63
CA ILE A 105 -6.18 9.35 5.59
C ILE A 105 -6.99 10.58 5.16
N ALA A 106 -7.66 11.19 6.12
CA ALA A 106 -8.29 12.49 5.95
C ALA A 106 -7.80 13.44 7.04
N VAL A 107 -7.38 14.65 6.64
CA VAL A 107 -6.91 15.69 7.56
C VAL A 107 -7.71 16.96 7.31
N ASP A 108 -8.34 17.48 8.34
CA ASP A 108 -8.93 18.82 8.32
C ASP A 108 -7.80 19.88 8.37
N ARG A 109 -7.70 20.69 7.33
CA ARG A 109 -6.65 21.71 7.21
C ARG A 109 -6.71 22.78 8.30
N ALA A 110 -7.90 23.10 8.77
CA ALA A 110 -8.11 24.17 9.73
C ALA A 110 -7.70 23.77 11.15
N SER A 111 -8.08 22.57 11.56
CA SER A 111 -7.83 22.07 12.93
C SER A 111 -6.62 21.16 13.03
N GLY A 112 -6.10 20.63 11.92
CA GLY A 112 -5.08 19.60 11.89
C GLY A 112 -5.57 18.24 12.36
N LYS A 113 -6.84 18.11 12.74
CA LYS A 113 -7.43 16.81 13.13
C LYS A 113 -7.41 15.84 11.95
N ARG A 114 -7.15 14.58 12.24
CA ARG A 114 -6.99 13.56 11.22
C ARG A 114 -7.60 12.23 11.64
N ASN A 115 -7.98 11.44 10.64
CA ASN A 115 -8.43 10.08 10.83
C ASN A 115 -7.68 9.16 9.86
N LEU A 116 -7.37 7.98 10.34
CA LEU A 116 -6.79 6.89 9.57
C LEU A 116 -7.76 5.72 9.56
N ILE A 117 -8.11 5.24 8.37
CA ILE A 117 -8.92 4.03 8.19
C ILE A 117 -8.05 3.02 7.45
N VAL A 118 -7.89 1.83 8.02
CA VAL A 118 -7.19 0.70 7.39
C VAL A 118 -8.18 -0.43 7.16
N VAL A 119 -8.33 -0.83 5.90
CA VAL A 119 -9.19 -1.96 5.49
C VAL A 119 -8.29 -3.12 5.08
N LEU A 120 -8.47 -4.27 5.72
CA LEU A 120 -7.68 -5.47 5.52
C LEU A 120 -8.46 -6.51 4.72
N ASP A 121 -7.83 -7.14 3.74
CA ASP A 121 -8.37 -8.33 3.09
C ASP A 121 -8.16 -9.57 3.99
N THR A 122 -8.82 -9.57 5.14
CA THR A 122 -8.76 -10.63 6.15
C THR A 122 -10.16 -10.94 6.67
N LEU A 123 -10.31 -12.02 7.44
CA LEU A 123 -11.58 -12.37 8.09
C LEU A 123 -12.05 -11.28 9.04
N THR A 124 -11.15 -10.77 9.88
CA THR A 124 -11.44 -9.73 10.87
C THR A 124 -10.17 -8.98 11.27
N SER A 125 -10.33 -7.80 11.83
CA SER A 125 -9.26 -7.06 12.48
C SER A 125 -9.04 -7.57 13.90
N TRP A 126 -8.30 -8.67 14.03
CA TRP A 126 -8.00 -9.29 15.31
C TRP A 126 -7.36 -8.32 16.30
N GLN A 127 -7.71 -8.45 17.59
CA GLN A 127 -7.17 -7.58 18.65
C GLN A 127 -5.63 -7.56 18.64
N SER A 128 -5.00 -8.73 18.52
CA SER A 128 -3.54 -8.87 18.47
C SER A 128 -2.90 -8.09 17.30
N LEU A 129 -3.52 -8.15 16.12
CA LEU A 129 -3.06 -7.41 14.94
C LEU A 129 -3.29 -5.90 15.14
N ARG A 130 -4.47 -5.51 15.63
CA ARG A 130 -4.79 -4.12 15.90
C ARG A 130 -3.81 -3.49 16.88
N ASP A 131 -3.53 -4.16 18.00
CA ASP A 131 -2.67 -3.64 19.06
C ASP A 131 -1.23 -3.46 18.57
N GLU A 132 -0.69 -4.45 17.85
CA GLU A 132 0.66 -4.35 17.28
C GLU A 132 0.73 -3.26 16.19
N LEU A 133 -0.29 -3.16 15.33
CA LEU A 133 -0.33 -2.13 14.28
C LEU A 133 -0.43 -0.72 14.88
N VAL A 134 -1.31 -0.50 15.85
CA VAL A 134 -1.43 0.80 16.54
C VAL A 134 -0.12 1.18 17.24
N LYS A 135 0.52 0.23 17.89
CA LYS A 135 1.84 0.43 18.52
C LYS A 135 2.88 0.88 17.50
N ARG A 136 2.95 0.24 16.33
CA ARG A 136 3.91 0.59 15.27
C ARG A 136 3.58 1.91 14.59
N ILE A 137 2.31 2.20 14.34
CA ILE A 137 1.86 3.49 13.83
C ILE A 137 2.30 4.62 14.77
N ARG A 138 2.14 4.45 16.08
CA ARG A 138 2.59 5.45 17.07
C ARG A 138 4.11 5.59 17.12
N ALA A 139 4.84 4.49 16.94
CA ALA A 139 6.30 4.52 16.88
C ALA A 139 6.83 5.27 15.65
N GLU A 140 6.15 5.15 14.51
CA GLU A 140 6.59 5.75 13.25
C GLU A 140 6.07 7.18 13.07
N PHE A 141 4.80 7.44 13.40
CA PHE A 141 4.14 8.72 13.15
C PHE A 141 3.93 9.58 14.42
N GLY A 142 4.41 9.11 15.57
CA GLY A 142 4.35 9.83 16.85
C GLY A 142 2.91 10.05 17.34
N SER A 143 2.67 11.21 17.96
CA SER A 143 1.38 11.60 18.52
C SER A 143 0.31 11.99 17.49
N ALA A 144 0.64 11.88 16.19
CA ALA A 144 -0.32 12.18 15.12
C ALA A 144 -1.49 11.20 15.10
N TYR A 145 -1.28 9.97 15.62
CA TYR A 145 -2.27 8.90 15.65
C TYR A 145 -2.31 8.22 17.00
N ASP A 146 -3.53 7.91 17.45
CA ASP A 146 -3.81 7.10 18.64
C ASP A 146 -5.11 6.30 18.44
N GLU A 147 -5.58 5.62 19.47
CA GLU A 147 -6.77 4.79 19.41
C GLU A 147 -8.05 5.56 19.05
N SER A 148 -8.08 6.88 19.25
CA SER A 148 -9.26 7.73 19.01
C SER A 148 -9.43 8.12 17.53
N ASN A 149 -8.36 8.06 16.74
CA ASN A 149 -8.36 8.46 15.33
C ASN A 149 -7.84 7.39 14.35
N ILE A 150 -7.69 6.14 14.83
CA ILE A 150 -7.37 4.98 13.99
C ILE A 150 -8.56 4.01 13.98
N MET A 151 -9.07 3.73 12.79
CA MET A 151 -10.04 2.67 12.53
C MET A 151 -9.38 1.55 11.73
N ILE A 152 -9.40 0.33 12.24
CA ILE A 152 -8.95 -0.86 11.53
C ILE A 152 -10.14 -1.78 11.35
N THR A 153 -10.42 -2.18 10.12
CA THR A 153 -11.54 -3.05 9.74
C THR A 153 -11.09 -4.09 8.73
N ALA A 154 -11.96 -5.03 8.40
CA ALA A 154 -11.66 -6.11 7.48
C ALA A 154 -12.79 -6.31 6.47
N THR A 155 -12.48 -6.90 5.32
CA THR A 155 -13.46 -7.25 4.28
C THR A 155 -14.29 -8.48 4.62
N HIS A 156 -13.92 -9.19 5.68
CA HIS A 156 -14.51 -10.43 6.12
C HIS A 156 -14.35 -11.58 5.11
N THR A 157 -13.24 -11.58 4.36
CA THR A 157 -12.94 -12.71 3.47
C THR A 157 -12.55 -13.95 4.27
N HIS A 158 -13.11 -15.09 3.92
CA HIS A 158 -12.73 -16.38 4.47
C HIS A 158 -11.63 -17.09 3.65
N ALA A 159 -11.16 -16.49 2.57
CA ALA A 159 -10.12 -17.03 1.69
C ALA A 159 -8.75 -16.40 1.97
N THR A 160 -8.39 -16.29 3.24
CA THR A 160 -7.09 -15.78 3.71
C THR A 160 -6.53 -16.69 4.80
N PRO A 161 -5.20 -16.81 4.91
CA PRO A 161 -4.60 -17.60 5.98
C PRO A 161 -5.06 -17.15 7.37
N GLY A 162 -5.45 -18.10 8.20
CA GLY A 162 -5.80 -17.89 9.60
C GLY A 162 -4.59 -17.97 10.53
N GLY A 163 -4.84 -18.22 11.82
CA GLY A 163 -3.77 -18.40 12.80
C GLY A 163 -3.02 -17.12 13.18
N ILE A 164 -3.69 -15.98 13.14
CA ILE A 164 -3.09 -14.67 13.39
C ILE A 164 -3.59 -13.98 14.66
N THR A 165 -4.32 -14.69 15.49
CA THR A 165 -4.81 -14.18 16.77
C THR A 165 -4.05 -14.81 17.94
N HIS A 166 -3.90 -14.07 19.04
CA HIS A 166 -3.31 -14.62 20.27
C HIS A 166 -4.34 -15.39 21.11
N GLN A 167 -5.63 -15.36 20.75
CA GLN A 167 -6.66 -16.14 21.43
C GLN A 167 -6.66 -17.58 20.89
N SER A 168 -6.27 -18.54 21.73
CA SER A 168 -6.08 -19.94 21.35
C SER A 168 -7.34 -20.59 20.78
N LEU A 169 -8.53 -20.23 21.28
CA LEU A 169 -9.80 -20.76 20.77
C LEU A 169 -9.96 -20.58 19.25
N TYR A 170 -9.57 -19.43 18.74
CA TYR A 170 -9.67 -19.14 17.31
C TYR A 170 -8.58 -19.78 16.47
N ASN A 171 -7.50 -20.25 17.08
CA ASN A 171 -6.41 -20.93 16.39
C ASN A 171 -6.56 -22.46 16.33
N ILE A 172 -7.65 -23.03 16.90
CA ILE A 172 -7.86 -24.49 16.90
C ILE A 172 -7.96 -25.01 15.48
N THR A 173 -8.75 -24.37 14.61
CA THR A 173 -8.98 -24.80 13.22
C THR A 173 -7.79 -24.51 12.30
N THR A 174 -6.87 -23.66 12.72
CA THR A 174 -5.67 -23.30 11.98
C THR A 174 -4.39 -23.94 12.53
N LEU A 175 -4.54 -24.82 13.52
CA LEU A 175 -3.46 -25.58 14.18
C LEU A 175 -2.39 -24.70 14.86
N GLY A 176 -2.78 -23.50 15.29
CA GLY A 176 -1.90 -22.62 16.07
C GLY A 176 -1.78 -21.21 15.50
N PHE A 177 -0.79 -20.51 16.05
CA PHE A 177 -0.44 -19.16 15.64
C PHE A 177 0.64 -19.17 14.57
N HIS A 178 0.42 -18.45 13.46
CA HIS A 178 1.32 -18.36 12.31
C HIS A 178 2.03 -17.01 12.28
N GLN A 179 3.23 -16.96 12.86
CA GLN A 179 4.02 -15.73 13.01
C GLN A 179 4.35 -15.08 11.66
N VAL A 180 4.64 -15.87 10.62
CA VAL A 180 4.95 -15.36 9.27
C VAL A 180 3.76 -14.60 8.69
N THR A 181 2.57 -15.18 8.78
CA THR A 181 1.32 -14.54 8.31
C THR A 181 1.00 -13.29 9.14
N PHE A 182 1.13 -13.38 10.47
CA PHE A 182 0.91 -12.23 11.35
C PHE A 182 1.85 -11.06 10.99
N ASN A 183 3.13 -11.32 10.83
CA ASN A 183 4.11 -10.31 10.45
C ASN A 183 3.80 -9.71 9.07
N ALA A 184 3.48 -10.54 8.07
CA ALA A 184 3.11 -10.06 6.74
C ALA A 184 1.92 -9.10 6.79
N GLN A 185 0.91 -9.41 7.60
CA GLN A 185 -0.27 -8.56 7.74
C GLN A 185 0.03 -7.25 8.47
N VAL A 186 0.84 -7.27 9.54
CA VAL A 186 1.25 -6.07 10.28
C VAL A 186 2.17 -5.20 9.43
N ASP A 187 3.24 -5.76 8.87
CA ASP A 187 4.24 -5.03 8.10
C ASP A 187 3.63 -4.43 6.82
N GLY A 188 2.82 -5.21 6.10
CA GLY A 188 2.12 -4.72 4.92
C GLY A 188 1.09 -3.64 5.25
N SER A 189 0.38 -3.76 6.38
CA SER A 189 -0.56 -2.74 6.83
C SER A 189 0.14 -1.42 7.16
N LEU A 190 1.28 -1.48 7.86
CA LEU A 190 2.07 -0.29 8.15
C LEU A 190 2.61 0.34 6.85
N LYS A 191 3.04 -0.46 5.89
CA LYS A 191 3.51 0.01 4.59
C LYS A 191 2.42 0.67 3.74
N ALA A 192 1.14 0.32 3.94
CA ALA A 192 0.02 0.94 3.24
C ALA A 192 -0.29 2.36 3.74
N ILE A 193 0.11 2.68 4.99
CA ILE A 193 -0.08 3.97 5.66
C ILE A 193 1.01 4.96 5.23
#